data_cdd14b08dc470764ba00116b50b39fb3
#
_entry.id   cdd14b08dc470764ba00116b50b39fb3
#
_cell.length_a   1.000
_cell.length_b   1.000
_cell.length_c   1.000
_cell.angle_alpha   90.00
_cell.angle_beta   90.00
_cell.angle_gamma   90.00
#
_symmetry.space_group_name_H-M   'P 1'
#
loop_
_entity.id
_entity.type
_entity.pdbx_description
1 polymer ?
#
loop_
_entity_poly.entity_id
_entity_poly.type
_entity_poly.pdbx_seq_one_letter_code
_entity_poly.pdbx_strand_id
1 'polypeptide(L)'
;MNTLNRAKQLQARTKRFAVRIIKAFARPPKDEATRIAGRQFLRSGTSLAANYRASCRARSTADFISKISVLTEEADETLFWCEVLVESDLIRLKIVEISDVRM
;
A
#
# COMPACT_ATOMS: atom_id res chain seq x y z
N MET A 1 9.05 10.21 20.61
CA MET A 1 8.99 8.81 20.18
C MET A 1 10.29 8.45 19.46
N ASN A 2 10.89 7.33 19.79
CA ASN A 2 12.15 6.95 19.16
C ASN A 2 11.94 6.30 17.79
N THR A 3 13.02 6.14 17.05
CA THR A 3 12.99 5.61 15.68
C THR A 3 12.40 4.20 15.61
N LEU A 4 12.72 3.35 16.58
CA LEU A 4 12.22 1.97 16.61
C LEU A 4 10.69 1.94 16.75
N ASN A 5 10.14 2.78 17.63
CA ASN A 5 8.69 2.84 17.82
C ASN A 5 7.98 3.37 16.57
N ARG A 6 8.58 4.35 15.89
CA ARG A 6 8.02 4.84 14.62
C ARG A 6 8.00 3.76 13.56
N ALA A 7 9.08 2.99 13.45
CA ALA A 7 9.16 1.89 12.49
C ALA A 7 8.09 0.84 12.77
N LYS A 8 7.90 0.46 14.03
CA LYS A 8 6.87 -0.51 14.41
C LYS A 8 5.46 0.02 14.12
N GLN A 9 5.22 1.30 14.39
CA GLN A 9 3.92 1.90 14.10
C GLN A 9 3.64 1.94 12.62
N LEU A 10 4.63 2.27 11.79
CA LEU A 10 4.45 2.32 10.36
C LEU A 10 4.28 0.92 9.76
N GLN A 11 4.98 -0.08 10.30
CA GLN A 11 4.74 -1.47 9.92
C GLN A 11 3.29 -1.88 10.20
N ALA A 12 2.76 -1.53 11.37
CA ALA A 12 1.39 -1.85 11.73
C ALA A 12 0.39 -1.13 10.83
N ARG A 13 0.66 0.14 10.50
CA ARG A 13 -0.22 0.93 9.62
C ARG A 13 -0.25 0.37 8.20
N THR A 14 0.92 0.08 7.64
CA THR A 14 0.99 -0.45 6.27
C THR A 14 0.36 -1.84 6.20
N LYS A 15 0.53 -2.66 7.23
CA LYS A 15 -0.12 -3.96 7.30
C LYS A 15 -1.64 -3.83 7.36
N ARG A 16 -2.16 -2.93 8.19
CA ARG A 16 -3.61 -2.67 8.25
C ARG A 16 -4.15 -2.18 6.92
N PHE A 17 -3.40 -1.33 6.25
CA PHE A 17 -3.77 -0.84 4.92
C PHE A 17 -3.89 -2.01 3.93
N ALA A 18 -2.90 -2.90 3.90
CA ALA A 18 -2.93 -4.09 3.06
C ALA A 18 -4.15 -4.96 3.36
N VAL A 19 -4.46 -5.17 4.64
CA VAL A 19 -5.63 -5.94 5.05
C VAL A 19 -6.92 -5.29 4.58
N ARG A 20 -7.03 -3.97 4.68
CA ARG A 20 -8.21 -3.24 4.19
C ARG A 20 -8.41 -3.42 2.69
N ILE A 21 -7.33 -3.35 1.92
CA ILE A 21 -7.41 -3.55 0.47
C ILE A 21 -7.87 -4.97 0.15
N ILE A 22 -7.28 -5.95 0.82
CA ILE A 22 -7.66 -7.36 0.62
C ILE A 22 -9.13 -7.56 0.92
N LYS A 23 -9.61 -7.02 2.02
CA LYS A 23 -11.03 -7.15 2.39
C LYS A 23 -11.94 -6.44 1.41
N ALA A 24 -11.53 -5.27 0.90
CA ALA A 24 -12.32 -4.51 -0.07
C ALA A 24 -12.48 -5.27 -1.39
N PHE A 25 -11.51 -6.07 -1.77
CA PHE A 25 -11.52 -6.81 -3.04
C PHE A 25 -11.67 -8.32 -2.85
N ALA A 26 -12.15 -8.76 -1.68
CA ALA A 26 -12.34 -10.18 -1.38
C ALA A 26 -13.41 -10.81 -2.28
N ARG A 27 -14.39 -10.03 -2.74
CA ARG A 27 -15.40 -10.49 -3.69
C ARG A 27 -15.00 -9.99 -5.07
N PRO A 28 -15.10 -10.84 -6.11
CA PRO A 28 -14.78 -10.40 -7.46
C PRO A 28 -15.67 -9.22 -7.87
N PRO A 29 -15.09 -8.13 -8.39
CA PRO A 29 -15.88 -7.02 -8.93
C PRO A 29 -16.69 -7.47 -10.13
N LYS A 30 -17.87 -6.84 -10.34
CA LYS A 30 -18.77 -7.20 -11.43
C LYS A 30 -18.31 -6.70 -12.78
N ASP A 31 -17.60 -5.58 -12.83
CA ASP A 31 -17.16 -5.01 -14.09
C ASP A 31 -15.65 -5.17 -14.30
N GLU A 32 -15.27 -5.15 -15.58
CA GLU A 32 -13.89 -5.38 -16.00
C GLU A 32 -12.95 -4.27 -15.53
N ALA A 33 -13.40 -3.02 -15.60
CA ALA A 33 -12.57 -1.88 -15.21
C ALA A 33 -12.18 -1.93 -13.74
N THR A 34 -13.15 -2.20 -12.86
CA THR A 34 -12.88 -2.35 -11.42
C THR A 34 -11.97 -3.54 -11.16
N ARG A 35 -12.14 -4.62 -11.90
CA ARG A 35 -11.33 -5.81 -11.74
C ARG A 35 -9.86 -5.53 -12.10
N ILE A 36 -9.62 -4.85 -13.21
CA ILE A 36 -8.26 -4.54 -13.66
C ILE A 36 -7.58 -3.53 -12.73
N ALA A 37 -8.23 -2.40 -12.49
CA ALA A 37 -7.68 -1.34 -11.63
C ALA A 37 -7.54 -1.81 -10.18
N GLY A 38 -8.53 -2.55 -9.69
CA GLY A 38 -8.52 -3.11 -8.33
C GLY A 38 -7.38 -4.09 -8.13
N ARG A 39 -7.08 -4.92 -9.15
CA ARG A 39 -5.96 -5.85 -9.08
C ARG A 39 -4.62 -5.12 -8.95
N GLN A 40 -4.44 -4.02 -9.68
CA GLN A 40 -3.24 -3.22 -9.59
C GLN A 40 -3.11 -2.55 -8.22
N PHE A 41 -4.20 -2.05 -7.69
CA PHE A 41 -4.24 -1.45 -6.38
C PHE A 41 -3.90 -2.48 -5.29
N LEU A 42 -4.52 -3.65 -5.37
CA LEU A 42 -4.26 -4.76 -4.44
C LEU A 42 -2.79 -5.18 -4.48
N ARG A 43 -2.23 -5.35 -5.69
CA ARG A 43 -0.84 -5.75 -5.87
C ARG A 43 0.12 -4.72 -5.27
N SER A 44 -0.02 -3.46 -5.65
CA SER A 44 0.90 -2.40 -5.20
C SER A 44 0.76 -2.13 -3.70
N GLY A 45 -0.47 -2.11 -3.19
CA GLY A 45 -0.71 -1.85 -1.77
C GLY A 45 -0.18 -2.94 -0.86
N THR A 46 -0.33 -4.21 -1.24
CA THR A 46 0.22 -5.32 -0.47
C THR A 46 1.73 -5.37 -0.58
N SER A 47 2.29 -5.07 -1.77
CA SER A 47 3.74 -4.97 -1.95
C SER A 47 4.34 -3.84 -1.11
N LEU A 48 3.64 -2.71 -1.02
CA LEU A 48 4.07 -1.59 -0.17
C LEU A 48 4.29 -2.05 1.27
N ALA A 49 3.32 -2.74 1.84
CA ALA A 49 3.40 -3.22 3.21
C ALA A 49 4.52 -4.24 3.40
N ALA A 50 4.62 -5.20 2.48
CA ALA A 50 5.63 -6.25 2.55
C ALA A 50 7.05 -5.68 2.39
N ASN A 51 7.23 -4.73 1.47
CA ASN A 51 8.53 -4.11 1.23
C ASN A 51 8.95 -3.19 2.38
N TYR A 52 7.99 -2.51 3.02
CA TYR A 52 8.33 -1.72 4.20
C TYR A 52 8.83 -2.62 5.33
N ARG A 53 8.11 -3.72 5.57
CA ARG A 53 8.53 -4.69 6.58
C ARG A 53 9.94 -5.23 6.28
N ALA A 54 10.21 -5.54 5.00
CA ALA A 54 11.53 -6.00 4.58
C ALA A 54 12.61 -4.94 4.79
N SER A 55 12.30 -3.66 4.54
CA SER A 55 13.27 -2.58 4.72
C SER A 55 13.71 -2.45 6.18
N CYS A 56 12.82 -2.74 7.11
CA CYS A 56 13.11 -2.71 8.55
C CYS A 56 14.10 -3.80 8.98
N ARG A 57 14.35 -4.79 8.12
CA ARG A 57 15.29 -5.89 8.35
C ARG A 57 16.49 -5.82 7.41
N ALA A 58 16.78 -4.65 6.87
CA ALA A 58 17.90 -4.47 5.95
C ALA A 58 19.21 -4.83 6.62
N ARG A 59 20.11 -5.47 5.86
CA ARG A 59 21.39 -5.99 6.36
C ARG A 59 22.51 -4.95 6.33
N SER A 60 22.31 -3.84 5.63
CA SER A 60 23.31 -2.80 5.45
C SER A 60 22.61 -1.52 5.04
N THR A 61 23.33 -0.41 5.07
CA THR A 61 22.83 0.87 4.57
C THR A 61 22.47 0.79 3.08
N ALA A 62 23.33 0.15 2.29
CA ALA A 62 23.08 -0.01 0.86
C ALA A 62 21.81 -0.84 0.61
N ASP A 63 21.62 -1.92 1.36
CA ASP A 63 20.43 -2.76 1.26
C ASP A 63 19.16 -1.98 1.66
N PHE A 64 19.26 -1.18 2.73
CA PHE A 64 18.17 -0.33 3.17
C PHE A 64 17.78 0.68 2.09
N ILE A 65 18.75 1.37 1.49
CA ILE A 65 18.49 2.35 0.44
C ILE A 65 17.83 1.69 -0.77
N SER A 66 18.30 0.50 -1.16
CA SER A 66 17.71 -0.26 -2.26
C SER A 66 16.25 -0.60 -1.98
N LYS A 67 15.95 -1.08 -0.77
CA LYS A 67 14.58 -1.44 -0.39
C LYS A 67 13.67 -0.22 -0.30
N ILE A 68 14.18 0.91 0.20
CA ILE A 68 13.40 2.15 0.28
C ILE A 68 13.09 2.68 -1.12
N SER A 69 13.99 2.53 -2.08
CA SER A 69 13.74 2.93 -3.46
C SER A 69 12.55 2.17 -4.05
N VAL A 70 12.51 0.85 -3.86
CA VAL A 70 11.39 0.02 -4.32
C VAL A 70 10.11 0.42 -3.59
N LEU A 71 10.20 0.63 -2.28
CA LEU A 71 9.06 1.03 -1.46
C LEU A 71 8.46 2.35 -1.95
N THR A 72 9.29 3.32 -2.30
CA THR A 72 8.83 4.61 -2.79
C THR A 72 8.06 4.46 -4.10
N GLU A 73 8.56 3.64 -5.01
CA GLU A 73 7.87 3.34 -6.27
C GLU A 73 6.52 2.67 -6.01
N GLU A 74 6.48 1.72 -5.11
CA GLU A 74 5.23 1.01 -4.77
C GLU A 74 4.22 1.94 -4.10
N ALA A 75 4.69 2.86 -3.26
CA ALA A 75 3.81 3.84 -2.62
C ALA A 75 3.19 4.78 -3.65
N ASP A 76 3.99 5.25 -4.59
CA ASP A 76 3.52 6.12 -5.66
C ASP A 76 2.49 5.41 -6.54
N GLU A 77 2.77 4.18 -6.92
CA GLU A 77 1.86 3.37 -7.72
C GLU A 77 0.55 3.07 -6.97
N THR A 78 0.65 2.79 -5.68
CA THR A 78 -0.52 2.53 -4.84
C THR A 78 -1.42 3.77 -4.78
N LEU A 79 -0.83 4.93 -4.59
CA LEU A 79 -1.57 6.18 -4.57
C LEU A 79 -2.24 6.45 -5.92
N PHE A 80 -1.52 6.22 -7.02
CA PHE A 80 -2.07 6.37 -8.36
C PHE A 80 -3.34 5.53 -8.56
N TRP A 81 -3.27 4.25 -8.23
CA TRP A 81 -4.44 3.38 -8.43
C TRP A 81 -5.58 3.70 -7.48
N CYS A 82 -5.26 4.14 -6.26
CA CYS A 82 -6.27 4.63 -5.33
C CYS A 82 -7.02 5.83 -5.92
N GLU A 83 -6.27 6.81 -6.43
CA GLU A 83 -6.86 8.00 -7.04
C GLU A 83 -7.70 7.64 -8.27
N VAL A 84 -7.20 6.76 -9.13
CA VAL A 84 -7.95 6.32 -10.31
C VAL A 84 -9.27 5.68 -9.91
N LEU A 85 -9.25 4.78 -8.93
CA LEU A 85 -10.46 4.09 -8.48
C LEU A 85 -11.46 5.05 -7.84
N VAL A 86 -10.98 6.00 -7.04
CA VAL A 86 -11.85 7.00 -6.39
C VAL A 86 -12.43 7.97 -7.41
N GLU A 87 -11.60 8.50 -8.31
CA GLU A 87 -12.04 9.49 -9.30
C GLU A 87 -12.95 8.89 -10.36
N SER A 88 -12.85 7.57 -10.56
CA SER A 88 -13.74 6.84 -11.46
C SER A 88 -15.02 6.37 -10.77
N ASP A 89 -15.21 6.72 -9.51
CA ASP A 89 -16.35 6.31 -8.68
C ASP A 89 -16.48 4.78 -8.50
N LEU A 90 -15.36 4.06 -8.64
CA LEU A 90 -15.36 2.61 -8.52
C LEU A 90 -15.20 2.14 -7.07
N ILE A 91 -14.61 2.97 -6.20
CA ILE A 91 -14.57 2.72 -4.75
C ILE A 91 -14.86 4.01 -4.01
N ARG A 92 -15.24 3.86 -2.74
CA ARG A 92 -15.47 5.02 -1.85
C ARG A 92 -14.25 5.24 -0.97
N LEU A 93 -13.94 6.53 -0.70
CA LEU A 93 -12.79 6.89 0.13
C LEU A 93 -12.82 6.27 1.52
N LYS A 94 -14.01 6.08 2.10
CA LYS A 94 -14.10 5.48 3.44
C LYS A 94 -13.67 4.03 3.51
N ILE A 95 -13.52 3.37 2.37
CA ILE A 95 -13.00 2.00 2.30
C ILE A 95 -11.49 2.03 2.46
N VAL A 96 -10.85 3.04 1.85
CA VAL A 96 -9.40 3.24 1.89
C VAL A 96 -9.15 4.71 2.24
N GLU A 97 -8.43 4.94 3.32
CA GLU A 97 -8.02 6.29 3.68
C GLU A 97 -6.70 6.60 3.00
N ILE A 98 -6.70 7.65 2.17
CA ILE A 98 -5.50 8.07 1.44
C ILE A 98 -4.36 8.37 2.41
N SER A 99 -4.66 8.90 3.60
CA SER A 99 -3.66 9.18 4.62
C SER A 99 -2.87 7.94 5.05
N ASP A 100 -3.40 6.72 4.84
CA ASP A 100 -2.67 5.49 5.14
C ASP A 100 -1.54 5.25 4.13
N VAL A 101 -1.65 5.83 2.94
CA VAL A 101 -0.64 5.69 1.87
C VAL A 101 0.39 6.79 1.92
N ARG A 102 -0.02 8.00 2.24
CA ARG A 102 0.86 9.16 2.35
C ARG A 102 1.66 9.09 3.64
N MET A 103 2.93 8.88 3.50
CA MET A 103 3.86 8.81 4.64
C MET A 103 4.69 10.13 4.78
#